data_c9a2927abcec5f32ff2ee3b35d68fbca
#
_entry.id   c9a2927abcec5f32ff2ee3b35d68fbca
#
_cell.length_a   1.000
_cell.length_b   1.000
_cell.length_c   1.000
_cell.angle_alpha   90.00
_cell.angle_beta   90.00
_cell.angle_gamma   90.00
#
_symmetry.space_group_name_H-M   'P 1'
#
loop_
_entity.id
_entity.type
_entity.pdbx_description
1 polymer ?
#
loop_
_entity_poly.entity_id
_entity_poly.type
_entity_poly.pdbx_seq_one_letter_code
_entity_poly.pdbx_strand_id
1 'polypeptide(L)'
;LPIFQGIRLTHQPSPWIGDYSWLLLTPVTGEISGDTLFYRQSSYNFERAIFNPHYLRIFSERYQIETQLSPTCYGASIQLRQIQGKNLSLYVHAADDLTLEQVDHRTIDIRQSGLTETNKSPLAMFTALTFSVEILSIKQEGQDWRIDLAGAEAQVQLATSFISKEQALLNLPKQDFEDTQTNAKASWEDLLGHFDVVETGPVDRTFFDHCLYRLFLFPQTFYEVNEQGESSHMDLASGTIKPGLLFTNNGFWD
;
A
#
# COMPACT_ATOMS: atom_id res chain seq x y z
N LEU A 1 -11.77 -18.34 -10.97
CA LEU A 1 -11.99 -17.07 -10.26
C LEU A 1 -10.64 -16.41 -10.03
N PRO A 2 -10.52 -15.08 -10.18
CA PRO A 2 -9.31 -14.35 -9.84
C PRO A 2 -9.05 -14.41 -8.32
N ILE A 3 -7.79 -14.18 -7.95
CA ILE A 3 -7.31 -14.37 -6.58
C ILE A 3 -6.80 -13.04 -6.04
N PHE A 4 -7.21 -12.73 -4.80
CA PHE A 4 -6.73 -11.63 -4.00
C PHE A 4 -5.84 -12.17 -2.88
N GLN A 5 -4.59 -11.76 -2.85
CA GLN A 5 -3.63 -12.14 -1.80
C GLN A 5 -3.50 -11.08 -0.71
N GLY A 6 -3.78 -9.83 -1.05
CA GLY A 6 -3.65 -8.69 -0.14
C GLY A 6 -3.26 -7.41 -0.86
N ILE A 7 -2.93 -6.39 -0.08
CA ILE A 7 -2.47 -5.08 -0.53
C ILE A 7 -0.94 -5.07 -0.40
N ARG A 8 -0.26 -4.89 -1.52
CA ARG A 8 1.20 -4.84 -1.56
C ARG A 8 1.68 -3.40 -1.61
N LEU A 9 2.64 -3.07 -0.74
CA LEU A 9 3.23 -1.74 -0.66
C LEU A 9 4.52 -1.70 -1.47
N THR A 10 4.78 -0.59 -2.14
CA THR A 10 6.00 -0.30 -2.91
C THR A 10 6.31 -1.28 -4.04
N HIS A 11 5.32 -2.07 -4.47
CA HIS A 11 5.51 -2.96 -5.61
C HIS A 11 5.68 -2.16 -6.90
N GLN A 12 6.71 -2.51 -7.66
CA GLN A 12 6.97 -1.94 -8.98
C GLN A 12 6.25 -2.76 -10.07
N PRO A 13 5.84 -2.12 -11.18
CA PRO A 13 5.23 -2.82 -12.30
C PRO A 13 6.19 -3.80 -12.99
N SER A 14 7.50 -3.50 -13.03
CA SER A 14 8.49 -4.34 -13.69
C SER A 14 9.10 -5.36 -12.72
N PRO A 15 9.04 -6.67 -13.04
CA PRO A 15 9.66 -7.70 -12.24
C PRO A 15 11.19 -7.74 -12.34
N TRP A 16 11.77 -7.02 -13.31
CA TRP A 16 13.22 -7.05 -13.58
C TRP A 16 14.04 -6.14 -12.69
N ILE A 17 13.42 -5.07 -12.19
CA ILE A 17 14.11 -4.03 -11.45
C ILE A 17 14.04 -4.29 -9.95
N GLY A 18 13.08 -5.11 -9.51
CA GLY A 18 12.81 -5.39 -8.11
C GLY A 18 12.16 -4.22 -7.39
N ASP A 19 11.66 -4.49 -6.20
CA ASP A 19 11.09 -3.49 -5.31
C ASP A 19 12.17 -2.93 -4.39
N TYR A 20 12.01 -1.70 -3.94
CA TYR A 20 12.92 -1.10 -2.95
C TYR A 20 12.74 -1.70 -1.55
N SER A 21 11.64 -2.23 -1.28
CA SER A 21 11.18 -2.98 -0.13
C SER A 21 9.71 -3.28 -0.36
N TRP A 22 9.17 -4.36 0.13
CA TRP A 22 7.76 -4.61 -0.01
C TRP A 22 7.17 -5.29 1.23
N LEU A 23 5.96 -4.95 1.49
CA LEU A 23 5.15 -5.47 2.55
C LEU A 23 3.79 -5.89 1.98
N LEU A 24 3.26 -7.02 2.40
CA LEU A 24 1.94 -7.47 2.01
C LEU A 24 1.02 -7.46 3.23
N LEU A 25 -0.10 -6.78 3.10
CA LEU A 25 -1.17 -6.71 4.08
C LEU A 25 -2.35 -7.55 3.61
N THR A 26 -2.70 -8.61 4.33
CA THR A 26 -3.82 -9.50 3.98
C THR A 26 -4.91 -9.43 5.03
N PRO A 27 -6.07 -8.80 4.73
CA PRO A 27 -7.23 -8.83 5.60
C PRO A 27 -7.85 -10.22 5.63
N VAL A 28 -8.09 -10.73 6.85
CA VAL A 28 -8.65 -12.06 7.08
C VAL A 28 -9.63 -12.06 8.26
N THR A 29 -10.32 -13.17 8.46
CA THR A 29 -11.11 -13.43 9.66
C THR A 29 -11.04 -14.90 10.02
N GLY A 30 -11.10 -15.20 11.31
CA GLY A 30 -11.03 -16.57 11.83
C GLY A 30 -9.61 -17.15 11.86
N GLU A 31 -9.52 -18.42 12.17
CA GLU A 31 -8.28 -19.17 12.16
C GLU A 31 -7.90 -19.57 10.74
N ILE A 32 -6.61 -19.51 10.43
CA ILE A 32 -6.08 -19.90 9.13
C ILE A 32 -5.17 -21.12 9.35
N SER A 33 -5.49 -22.20 8.65
CA SER A 33 -4.63 -23.37 8.62
C SER A 33 -3.54 -23.18 7.55
N GLY A 34 -2.29 -23.20 7.96
CA GLY A 34 -1.11 -23.08 7.10
C GLY A 34 -0.45 -21.72 7.19
N ASP A 35 0.86 -21.72 6.98
CA ASP A 35 1.78 -20.62 7.25
C ASP A 35 2.27 -19.88 6.00
N THR A 36 1.69 -20.18 4.83
CA THR A 36 2.13 -19.58 3.58
C THR A 36 1.09 -18.61 2.99
N LEU A 37 1.55 -17.67 2.18
CA LEU A 37 0.69 -16.74 1.42
C LEU A 37 -0.39 -17.47 0.62
N PHE A 38 -0.07 -18.65 0.10
CA PHE A 38 -1.02 -19.47 -0.66
C PHE A 38 -2.26 -19.82 0.15
N TYR A 39 -2.11 -20.16 1.44
CA TYR A 39 -3.24 -20.53 2.30
C TYR A 39 -4.08 -19.33 2.75
N ARG A 40 -3.59 -18.09 2.60
CA ARG A 40 -4.30 -16.88 2.99
C ARG A 40 -5.07 -16.21 1.85
N GLN A 41 -4.81 -16.60 0.61
CA GLN A 41 -5.48 -16.04 -0.54
C GLN A 41 -6.99 -16.34 -0.55
N SER A 42 -7.74 -15.46 -1.18
CA SER A 42 -9.18 -15.60 -1.40
C SER A 42 -9.52 -15.35 -2.86
N SER A 43 -10.50 -16.06 -3.37
CA SER A 43 -11.13 -15.67 -4.63
C SER A 43 -11.96 -14.40 -4.46
N TYR A 44 -12.16 -13.67 -5.57
CA TYR A 44 -13.10 -12.56 -5.65
C TYR A 44 -13.83 -12.57 -7.00
N ASN A 45 -14.98 -11.88 -7.06
CA ASN A 45 -15.71 -11.69 -8.30
C ASN A 45 -15.25 -10.40 -8.98
N PHE A 46 -14.67 -10.53 -10.17
CA PHE A 46 -14.16 -9.40 -10.95
C PHE A 46 -15.27 -8.39 -11.32
N GLU A 47 -16.48 -8.86 -11.63
CA GLU A 47 -17.59 -7.98 -11.99
C GLU A 47 -18.05 -7.07 -10.84
N ARG A 48 -17.75 -7.46 -9.60
CA ARG A 48 -18.06 -6.69 -8.38
C ARG A 48 -16.89 -5.87 -7.87
N ALA A 49 -15.71 -6.07 -8.44
CA ALA A 49 -14.51 -5.34 -8.07
C ALA A 49 -14.42 -3.99 -8.80
N ILE A 50 -13.72 -3.03 -8.19
CA ILE A 50 -13.40 -1.74 -8.80
C ILE A 50 -11.89 -1.57 -8.75
N PHE A 51 -11.31 -1.23 -9.90
CA PHE A 51 -9.88 -0.96 -10.05
C PHE A 51 -9.71 0.36 -10.80
N ASN A 52 -9.69 1.46 -10.05
CA ASN A 52 -9.40 2.78 -10.56
C ASN A 52 -8.07 3.28 -9.98
N PRO A 53 -7.38 4.22 -10.62
CA PRO A 53 -6.14 4.79 -10.09
C PRO A 53 -6.28 5.38 -8.68
N HIS A 54 -7.44 5.91 -8.35
CA HIS A 54 -7.75 6.56 -7.08
C HIS A 54 -8.52 5.67 -6.09
N TYR A 55 -9.01 4.50 -6.54
CA TYR A 55 -9.91 3.68 -5.73
C TYR A 55 -9.89 2.21 -6.11
N LEU A 56 -9.67 1.36 -5.13
CA LEU A 56 -9.80 -0.09 -5.21
C LEU A 56 -10.97 -0.53 -4.33
N ARG A 57 -11.81 -1.45 -4.84
CA ARG A 57 -12.76 -2.22 -4.02
C ARG A 57 -12.72 -3.68 -4.41
N ILE A 58 -12.50 -4.56 -3.44
CA ILE A 58 -12.51 -6.01 -3.60
C ILE A 58 -13.33 -6.64 -2.49
N PHE A 59 -14.15 -7.61 -2.84
CA PHE A 59 -14.82 -8.47 -1.88
C PHE A 59 -14.16 -9.85 -1.84
N SER A 60 -13.56 -10.17 -0.71
CA SER A 60 -12.90 -11.45 -0.44
C SER A 60 -13.94 -12.52 -0.11
N GLU A 61 -14.19 -13.46 -1.02
CA GLU A 61 -15.25 -14.47 -0.88
C GLU A 61 -15.00 -15.43 0.29
N ARG A 62 -13.76 -15.80 0.54
CA ARG A 62 -13.40 -16.70 1.64
C ARG A 62 -13.64 -16.08 3.01
N TYR A 63 -13.25 -14.82 3.17
CA TYR A 63 -13.29 -14.13 4.45
C TYR A 63 -14.53 -13.27 4.63
N GLN A 64 -15.31 -13.09 3.57
CA GLN A 64 -16.47 -12.22 3.53
C GLN A 64 -16.13 -10.79 3.99
N ILE A 65 -14.97 -10.30 3.49
CA ILE A 65 -14.45 -8.97 3.79
C ILE A 65 -14.51 -8.12 2.53
N GLU A 66 -15.16 -6.97 2.64
CA GLU A 66 -15.02 -5.88 1.67
C GLU A 66 -13.80 -5.04 2.07
N THR A 67 -12.87 -4.93 1.15
CA THR A 67 -11.67 -4.10 1.26
C THR A 67 -11.80 -2.95 0.28
N GLN A 68 -11.74 -1.72 0.77
CA GLN A 68 -11.68 -0.51 -0.03
C GLN A 68 -10.37 0.21 0.27
N LEU A 69 -9.75 0.81 -0.75
CA LEU A 69 -8.49 1.52 -0.61
C LEU A 69 -8.49 2.76 -1.49
N SER A 70 -8.01 3.87 -0.94
CA SER A 70 -7.67 5.08 -1.68
C SER A 70 -6.23 5.47 -1.40
N PRO A 71 -5.37 5.63 -2.43
CA PRO A 71 -3.96 5.92 -2.26
C PRO A 71 -3.71 7.39 -1.91
N THR A 72 -2.58 7.63 -1.25
CA THR A 72 -1.96 8.95 -1.09
C THR A 72 -0.55 8.92 -1.67
N CYS A 73 0.17 10.04 -1.61
CA CYS A 73 1.56 10.11 -2.10
C CYS A 73 2.49 9.09 -1.43
N TYR A 74 2.32 8.86 -0.12
CA TYR A 74 3.22 8.00 0.66
C TYR A 74 2.51 6.80 1.31
N GLY A 75 1.25 6.58 1.00
CA GLY A 75 0.49 5.52 1.64
C GLY A 75 -0.93 5.36 1.12
N ALA A 76 -1.85 5.05 2.00
CA ALA A 76 -3.26 4.86 1.67
C ALA A 76 -4.18 5.01 2.89
N SER A 77 -5.44 5.31 2.61
CA SER A 77 -6.55 5.07 3.52
C SER A 77 -7.29 3.81 3.10
N ILE A 78 -7.57 2.91 4.04
CA ILE A 78 -8.19 1.61 3.79
C ILE A 78 -9.41 1.46 4.68
N GLN A 79 -10.51 0.98 4.12
CA GLN A 79 -11.68 0.54 4.86
C GLN A 79 -11.83 -0.97 4.74
N LEU A 80 -12.01 -1.64 5.87
CA LEU A 80 -12.25 -3.06 5.98
C LEU A 80 -13.62 -3.29 6.61
N ARG A 81 -14.47 -4.10 5.98
CA ARG A 81 -15.78 -4.47 6.51
C ARG A 81 -16.05 -5.96 6.32
N GLN A 82 -16.14 -6.67 7.42
CA GLN A 82 -16.52 -8.09 7.45
C GLN A 82 -18.04 -8.20 7.65
N ILE A 83 -18.74 -8.76 6.67
CA ILE A 83 -20.22 -8.69 6.60
C ILE A 83 -20.98 -9.66 7.52
N GLN A 84 -20.29 -10.60 8.17
CA GLN A 84 -20.90 -11.57 9.10
C GLN A 84 -20.70 -11.19 10.57
N GLY A 85 -20.15 -10.01 10.87
CA GLY A 85 -19.92 -9.52 12.22
C GLY A 85 -18.75 -10.17 12.98
N LYS A 86 -17.84 -10.87 12.27
CA LYS A 86 -16.64 -11.46 12.86
C LYS A 86 -15.54 -10.40 13.02
N ASN A 87 -14.71 -10.54 14.05
CA ASN A 87 -13.54 -9.70 14.21
C ASN A 87 -12.60 -9.83 13.03
N LEU A 88 -12.04 -8.69 12.65
CA LEU A 88 -11.01 -8.58 11.61
C LEU A 88 -9.65 -8.97 12.16
N SER A 89 -8.83 -9.55 11.30
CA SER A 89 -7.39 -9.69 11.52
C SER A 89 -6.65 -9.23 10.28
N LEU A 90 -5.44 -8.72 10.47
CA LEU A 90 -4.55 -8.32 9.39
C LEU A 90 -3.25 -9.11 9.49
N TYR A 91 -2.91 -9.87 8.45
CA TYR A 91 -1.58 -10.45 8.33
C TYR A 91 -0.63 -9.46 7.67
N VAL A 92 0.55 -9.38 8.22
CA VAL A 92 1.68 -8.61 7.70
C VAL A 92 2.77 -9.60 7.29
N HIS A 93 3.11 -9.60 6.02
CA HIS A 93 4.14 -10.46 5.44
C HIS A 93 5.19 -9.63 4.71
N ALA A 94 6.46 -10.02 4.84
CA ALA A 94 7.56 -9.50 4.04
C ALA A 94 8.47 -10.65 3.60
N ALA A 95 9.19 -10.46 2.50
CA ALA A 95 10.14 -11.46 2.01
C ALA A 95 11.43 -11.53 2.83
N ASP A 96 11.77 -10.40 3.48
CA ASP A 96 13.00 -10.20 4.22
C ASP A 96 12.72 -9.90 5.70
N ASP A 97 13.73 -9.48 6.44
CA ASP A 97 13.65 -9.19 7.87
C ASP A 97 12.56 -8.15 8.18
N LEU A 98 11.61 -8.56 8.98
CA LEU A 98 10.48 -7.76 9.42
C LEU A 98 10.48 -7.65 10.95
N THR A 99 10.45 -6.42 11.44
CA THR A 99 10.18 -6.14 12.85
C THR A 99 8.91 -5.31 12.97
N LEU A 100 8.09 -5.63 13.98
CA LEU A 100 6.85 -4.94 14.27
C LEU A 100 6.83 -4.53 15.73
N GLU A 101 6.52 -3.26 15.98
CA GLU A 101 6.40 -2.68 17.31
C GLU A 101 5.01 -2.05 17.48
N GLN A 102 4.34 -2.38 18.57
CA GLN A 102 3.11 -1.69 18.95
C GLN A 102 3.46 -0.41 19.69
N VAL A 103 3.11 0.74 19.12
CA VAL A 103 3.38 2.06 19.69
C VAL A 103 2.35 2.42 20.75
N ASP A 104 1.07 2.17 20.44
CA ASP A 104 -0.06 2.36 21.33
C ASP A 104 -1.18 1.36 21.01
N HIS A 105 -2.36 1.52 21.62
CA HIS A 105 -3.51 0.61 21.43
C HIS A 105 -4.10 0.59 20.02
N ARG A 106 -3.66 1.48 19.13
CA ARG A 106 -4.15 1.63 17.75
C ARG A 106 -3.06 1.82 16.71
N THR A 107 -1.81 1.96 17.12
CA THR A 107 -0.70 2.31 16.22
C THR A 107 0.39 1.26 16.26
N ILE A 108 0.85 0.89 15.07
CA ILE A 108 1.94 -0.05 14.86
C ILE A 108 2.98 0.59 13.95
N ASP A 109 4.24 0.44 14.33
CA ASP A 109 5.39 0.69 13.49
C ASP A 109 5.96 -0.62 12.99
N ILE A 110 6.25 -0.68 11.69
CA ILE A 110 6.87 -1.81 11.04
C ILE A 110 8.17 -1.32 10.40
N ARG A 111 9.24 -2.07 10.62
CA ARG A 111 10.49 -1.87 9.91
C ARG A 111 10.79 -3.12 9.11
N GLN A 112 10.91 -2.97 7.82
CA GLN A 112 11.40 -3.98 6.91
C GLN A 112 12.79 -3.58 6.44
N SER A 113 13.75 -4.48 6.53
CA SER A 113 15.07 -4.32 5.92
C SER A 113 15.30 -5.49 4.98
N GLY A 114 15.74 -5.19 3.78
CA GLY A 114 16.01 -6.19 2.77
C GLY A 114 16.97 -5.67 1.72
N LEU A 115 17.57 -6.61 1.01
CA LEU A 115 18.33 -6.33 -0.18
C LEU A 115 17.39 -6.54 -1.36
N THR A 116 17.22 -5.54 -2.21
CA THR A 116 16.66 -5.83 -3.52
C THR A 116 17.67 -6.68 -4.30
N GLU A 117 17.20 -7.58 -5.17
CA GLU A 117 18.09 -8.43 -5.98
C GLU A 117 19.13 -7.63 -6.77
N THR A 118 18.79 -6.40 -7.10
CA THR A 118 19.64 -5.48 -7.89
C THR A 118 20.45 -4.51 -7.04
N ASN A 119 20.05 -4.21 -5.81
CA ASN A 119 20.71 -3.28 -4.92
C ASN A 119 21.21 -3.99 -3.66
N LYS A 120 22.52 -4.15 -3.53
CA LYS A 120 23.17 -4.71 -2.34
C LYS A 120 23.24 -3.73 -1.17
N SER A 121 22.65 -2.56 -1.30
CA SER A 121 22.62 -1.57 -0.22
C SER A 121 21.44 -1.88 0.70
N PRO A 122 21.65 -1.98 2.01
CA PRO A 122 20.56 -2.21 2.95
C PRO A 122 19.63 -0.99 2.95
N LEU A 123 18.45 -1.16 2.38
CA LEU A 123 17.40 -0.17 2.43
C LEU A 123 16.36 -0.61 3.44
N ALA A 124 16.09 0.21 4.44
CA ALA A 124 15.01 -0.01 5.36
C ALA A 124 13.78 0.79 4.91
N MET A 125 12.63 0.12 4.90
CA MET A 125 11.33 0.79 4.78
C MET A 125 10.65 0.76 6.15
N PHE A 126 10.21 1.92 6.59
CA PHE A 126 9.39 2.12 7.78
C PHE A 126 7.94 2.26 7.35
N THR A 127 7.04 1.58 8.02
CA THR A 127 5.60 1.65 7.74
C THR A 127 4.85 1.92 9.02
N ALA A 128 4.05 2.98 9.03
CA ALA A 128 3.13 3.29 10.10
C ALA A 128 1.72 2.80 9.74
N LEU A 129 1.07 2.09 10.64
CA LEU A 129 -0.34 1.70 10.57
C LEU A 129 -1.08 2.27 11.76
N THR A 130 -2.17 3.00 11.51
CA THR A 130 -3.09 3.45 12.56
C THR A 130 -4.49 2.94 12.28
N PHE A 131 -5.11 2.34 13.29
CA PHE A 131 -6.43 1.72 13.20
C PHE A 131 -7.50 2.58 13.89
N SER A 132 -8.70 2.63 13.34
CA SER A 132 -9.85 3.29 13.98
C SER A 132 -10.36 2.52 15.20
N VAL A 133 -9.96 1.26 15.35
CA VAL A 133 -10.35 0.32 16.41
C VAL A 133 -9.14 -0.12 17.22
N GLU A 134 -9.38 -0.73 18.37
CA GLU A 134 -8.31 -1.24 19.23
C GLU A 134 -7.67 -2.51 18.65
N ILE A 135 -6.36 -2.63 18.85
CA ILE A 135 -5.60 -3.84 18.61
C ILE A 135 -5.80 -4.77 19.80
N LEU A 136 -6.39 -5.93 19.55
CA LEU A 136 -6.65 -6.93 20.59
C LEU A 136 -5.42 -7.79 20.89
N SER A 137 -4.68 -8.16 19.87
CA SER A 137 -3.44 -8.94 20.02
C SER A 137 -2.55 -8.79 18.78
N ILE A 138 -1.26 -9.00 19.01
CA ILE A 138 -0.25 -9.11 17.96
C ILE A 138 0.51 -10.39 18.20
N LYS A 139 0.62 -11.24 17.19
CA LYS A 139 1.29 -12.55 17.27
C LYS A 139 2.20 -12.74 16.08
N GLN A 140 3.39 -13.25 16.33
CA GLN A 140 4.27 -13.72 15.27
C GLN A 140 3.93 -15.17 14.93
N GLU A 141 3.67 -15.44 13.67
CA GLU A 141 3.36 -16.76 13.13
C GLU A 141 4.35 -17.08 12.01
N GLY A 142 5.43 -17.78 12.35
CA GLY A 142 6.54 -18.02 11.45
C GLY A 142 7.28 -16.73 11.10
N GLN A 143 7.32 -16.37 9.83
CA GLN A 143 7.89 -15.10 9.34
C GLN A 143 6.89 -13.95 9.33
N ASP A 144 5.62 -14.22 9.58
CA ASP A 144 4.53 -13.28 9.46
C ASP A 144 4.06 -12.80 10.83
N TRP A 145 3.36 -11.66 10.80
CA TRP A 145 2.70 -11.11 11.96
C TRP A 145 1.20 -11.07 11.74
N ARG A 146 0.45 -11.49 12.72
CA ARG A 146 -1.01 -11.39 12.78
C ARG A 146 -1.40 -10.33 13.79
N ILE A 147 -2.22 -9.40 13.35
CA ILE A 147 -2.80 -8.31 14.14
C ILE A 147 -4.30 -8.58 14.24
N ASP A 148 -4.80 -8.88 15.42
CA ASP A 148 -6.22 -9.06 15.68
C ASP A 148 -6.84 -7.72 16.10
N LEU A 149 -7.94 -7.32 15.47
CA LEU A 149 -8.60 -6.04 15.64
C LEU A 149 -9.96 -6.20 16.33
N ALA A 150 -10.38 -5.17 17.07
CA ALA A 150 -11.69 -5.13 17.69
C ALA A 150 -12.77 -4.83 16.65
N GLY A 151 -13.71 -5.78 16.48
CA GLY A 151 -14.90 -5.59 15.65
C GLY A 151 -14.75 -6.03 14.20
N ALA A 152 -15.87 -5.88 13.48
CA ALA A 152 -16.03 -6.33 12.10
C ALA A 152 -15.74 -5.24 11.07
N GLU A 153 -15.53 -4.01 11.50
CA GLU A 153 -15.22 -2.86 10.65
C GLU A 153 -14.01 -2.12 11.22
N ALA A 154 -13.10 -1.70 10.35
CA ALA A 154 -11.94 -0.90 10.71
C ALA A 154 -11.54 0.02 9.55
N GLN A 155 -11.13 1.24 9.88
CA GLN A 155 -10.33 2.07 8.99
C GLN A 155 -8.85 1.90 9.36
N VAL A 156 -8.01 1.82 8.35
CA VAL A 156 -6.56 1.74 8.50
C VAL A 156 -5.94 2.89 7.71
N GLN A 157 -5.25 3.77 8.42
CA GLN A 157 -4.37 4.74 7.79
C GLN A 157 -2.98 4.13 7.72
N LEU A 158 -2.39 4.21 6.55
CA LEU A 158 -1.14 3.57 6.21
C LEU A 158 -0.21 4.58 5.58
N ALA A 159 1.05 4.62 6.00
CA ALA A 159 2.09 5.34 5.27
C ALA A 159 3.45 4.65 5.38
N THR A 160 4.29 4.91 4.39
CA THR A 160 5.67 4.42 4.33
C THR A 160 6.65 5.57 4.35
N SER A 161 7.88 5.26 4.77
CA SER A 161 9.03 6.15 4.67
C SER A 161 10.31 5.32 4.45
N PHE A 162 11.22 5.85 3.66
CA PHE A 162 12.60 5.34 3.57
C PHE A 162 13.58 6.12 4.43
N ILE A 163 13.10 7.11 5.20
CA ILE A 163 13.89 7.98 6.04
C ILE A 163 13.88 7.50 7.49
N SER A 164 12.69 7.46 8.11
CA SER A 164 12.55 7.06 9.52
C SER A 164 11.11 6.67 9.87
N LYS A 165 10.91 6.10 11.06
CA LYS A 165 9.58 5.81 11.60
C LYS A 165 8.79 7.09 11.90
N GLU A 166 9.45 8.13 12.37
CA GLU A 166 8.82 9.43 12.64
C GLU A 166 8.30 10.05 11.35
N GLN A 167 9.07 9.93 10.27
CA GLN A 167 8.64 10.39 8.97
C GLN A 167 7.47 9.53 8.42
N ALA A 168 7.45 8.21 8.64
CA ALA A 168 6.32 7.38 8.28
C ALA A 168 5.03 7.80 9.01
N LEU A 169 5.12 8.13 10.30
CA LEU A 169 3.99 8.68 11.07
C LEU A 169 3.55 10.06 10.53
N LEU A 170 4.49 10.91 10.14
CA LEU A 170 4.19 12.22 9.55
C LEU A 170 3.47 12.10 8.20
N ASN A 171 3.83 11.08 7.42
CA ASN A 171 3.27 10.79 6.10
C ASN A 171 1.86 10.18 6.16
N LEU A 172 1.34 9.77 7.34
CA LEU A 172 0.01 9.21 7.46
C LEU A 172 -1.06 10.17 6.91
N PRO A 173 -2.06 9.64 6.18
CA PRO A 173 -3.21 10.44 5.77
C PRO A 173 -3.86 11.11 6.97
N LYS A 174 -4.08 12.42 6.90
CA LYS A 174 -4.71 13.22 7.97
C LYS A 174 -6.22 13.37 7.79
N GLN A 175 -6.70 12.96 6.62
CA GLN A 175 -8.10 13.06 6.21
C GLN A 175 -8.80 11.72 6.38
N ASP A 176 -10.11 11.73 6.43
CA ASP A 176 -10.90 10.51 6.39
C ASP A 176 -10.80 9.80 5.02
N PHE A 177 -11.46 8.66 4.90
CA PHE A 177 -11.39 7.85 3.68
C PHE A 177 -12.04 8.57 2.48
N GLU A 178 -13.19 9.19 2.67
CA GLU A 178 -13.97 9.84 1.64
C GLU A 178 -13.24 11.07 1.08
N ASP A 179 -12.62 11.86 1.94
CA ASP A 179 -11.79 13.00 1.55
C ASP A 179 -10.51 12.54 0.82
N THR A 180 -9.88 11.47 1.33
CA THR A 180 -8.70 10.87 0.68
C THR A 180 -9.05 10.41 -0.74
N GLN A 181 -10.18 9.72 -0.90
CA GLN A 181 -10.66 9.25 -2.20
C GLN A 181 -10.97 10.42 -3.15
N THR A 182 -11.64 11.45 -2.65
CA THR A 182 -11.99 12.63 -3.43
C THR A 182 -10.73 13.35 -3.93
N ASN A 183 -9.74 13.53 -3.07
CA ASN A 183 -8.48 14.18 -3.43
C ASN A 183 -7.65 13.35 -4.41
N ALA A 184 -7.57 12.03 -4.20
CA ALA A 184 -6.90 11.13 -5.13
C ALA A 184 -7.56 11.16 -6.52
N LYS A 185 -8.91 11.16 -6.55
CA LYS A 185 -9.68 11.28 -7.78
C LYS A 185 -9.39 12.60 -8.50
N ALA A 186 -9.48 13.72 -7.79
CA ALA A 186 -9.22 15.05 -8.35
C ALA A 186 -7.80 15.16 -8.94
N SER A 187 -6.79 14.60 -8.25
CA SER A 187 -5.41 14.57 -8.73
C SER A 187 -5.25 13.80 -10.04
N TRP A 188 -5.91 12.65 -10.18
CA TRP A 188 -5.89 11.89 -11.42
C TRP A 188 -6.69 12.53 -12.54
N GLU A 189 -7.84 13.14 -12.23
CA GLU A 189 -8.66 13.88 -13.21
C GLU A 189 -7.91 15.12 -13.75
N ASP A 190 -7.21 15.83 -12.89
CA ASP A 190 -6.33 16.93 -13.29
C ASP A 190 -5.23 16.44 -14.22
N LEU A 191 -4.50 15.40 -13.82
CA LEU A 191 -3.38 14.87 -14.60
C LEU A 191 -3.80 14.32 -15.97
N LEU A 192 -4.86 13.52 -16.04
CA LEU A 192 -5.37 12.95 -17.28
C LEU A 192 -6.09 14.00 -18.13
N GLY A 193 -6.68 15.01 -17.51
CA GLY A 193 -7.39 16.11 -18.17
C GLY A 193 -6.50 17.05 -19.00
N HIS A 194 -5.17 16.96 -18.84
CA HIS A 194 -4.23 17.70 -19.69
C HIS A 194 -4.18 17.21 -21.15
N PHE A 195 -4.81 16.06 -21.44
CA PHE A 195 -4.82 15.45 -22.76
C PHE A 195 -6.22 15.48 -23.35
N ASP A 196 -6.43 16.36 -24.32
CA ASP A 196 -7.66 16.40 -25.10
C ASP A 196 -7.47 15.58 -26.38
N VAL A 197 -8.18 14.44 -26.46
CA VAL A 197 -8.07 13.49 -27.56
C VAL A 197 -9.42 13.33 -28.24
N VAL A 198 -9.46 13.61 -29.53
CA VAL A 198 -10.62 13.31 -30.37
C VAL A 198 -10.59 11.81 -30.67
N GLU A 199 -11.46 11.08 -30.02
CA GLU A 199 -11.58 9.63 -30.16
C GLU A 199 -12.48 9.23 -31.34
N THR A 200 -12.15 8.13 -31.98
CA THR A 200 -12.96 7.51 -33.04
C THR A 200 -13.91 6.43 -32.48
N GLY A 201 -13.72 6.03 -31.23
CA GLY A 201 -14.57 5.05 -30.55
C GLY A 201 -14.20 4.85 -29.07
N PRO A 202 -15.13 4.28 -28.27
CA PRO A 202 -14.94 4.13 -26.82
C PRO A 202 -13.77 3.19 -26.45
N VAL A 203 -13.44 2.24 -27.31
CA VAL A 203 -12.31 1.32 -27.11
C VAL A 203 -10.98 2.07 -27.19
N ASP A 204 -10.85 2.99 -28.17
CA ASP A 204 -9.65 3.77 -28.37
C ASP A 204 -9.38 4.69 -27.18
N ARG A 205 -10.43 5.29 -26.63
CA ARG A 205 -10.32 6.14 -25.43
C ARG A 205 -9.88 5.34 -24.21
N THR A 206 -10.50 4.20 -23.95
CA THR A 206 -10.13 3.34 -22.83
C THR A 206 -8.67 2.88 -22.93
N PHE A 207 -8.24 2.48 -24.12
CA PHE A 207 -6.86 2.08 -24.37
C PHE A 207 -5.88 3.24 -24.12
N PHE A 208 -6.21 4.41 -24.62
CA PHE A 208 -5.40 5.62 -24.45
C PHE A 208 -5.25 5.99 -22.96
N ASP A 209 -6.36 6.02 -22.21
CA ASP A 209 -6.35 6.34 -20.78
C ASP A 209 -5.53 5.32 -19.98
N HIS A 210 -5.59 4.03 -20.35
CA HIS A 210 -4.74 2.99 -19.76
C HIS A 210 -3.25 3.20 -20.06
N CYS A 211 -2.91 3.62 -21.26
CA CYS A 211 -1.53 3.93 -21.62
C CYS A 211 -1.02 5.15 -20.84
N LEU A 212 -1.82 6.20 -20.74
CA LEU A 212 -1.48 7.38 -19.93
C LEU A 212 -1.30 7.03 -18.45
N TYR A 213 -2.23 6.27 -17.86
CA TYR A 213 -2.11 5.82 -16.48
C TYR A 213 -0.76 5.11 -16.24
N ARG A 214 -0.39 4.18 -17.12
CA ARG A 214 0.88 3.45 -17.02
C ARG A 214 2.10 4.36 -17.19
N LEU A 215 2.02 5.33 -18.07
CA LEU A 215 3.08 6.32 -18.27
C LEU A 215 3.33 7.15 -17.01
N PHE A 216 2.28 7.52 -16.29
CA PHE A 216 2.37 8.32 -15.06
C PHE A 216 2.73 7.53 -13.81
N LEU A 217 2.89 6.22 -13.89
CA LEU A 217 3.42 5.43 -12.77
C LEU A 217 4.92 5.67 -12.54
N PHE A 218 5.64 6.23 -13.53
CA PHE A 218 7.07 6.51 -13.47
C PHE A 218 7.42 7.86 -14.12
N PRO A 219 8.44 8.56 -13.57
CA PRO A 219 9.17 8.26 -12.35
C PRO A 219 8.32 8.45 -11.10
N GLN A 220 8.65 7.72 -10.03
CA GLN A 220 7.99 7.88 -8.74
C GLN A 220 8.72 8.91 -7.89
N THR A 221 7.97 9.64 -7.06
CA THR A 221 8.51 10.48 -5.99
C THR A 221 9.25 9.60 -4.98
N PHE A 222 10.53 9.89 -4.73
CA PHE A 222 11.36 9.19 -3.77
C PHE A 222 11.91 10.12 -2.68
N TYR A 223 11.51 11.37 -2.66
CA TYR A 223 11.77 12.30 -1.57
C TYR A 223 10.53 12.40 -0.66
N GLU A 224 10.77 12.79 0.56
CA GLU A 224 9.74 13.00 1.56
C GLU A 224 9.88 14.41 2.14
N VAL A 225 8.80 14.96 2.69
CA VAL A 225 8.73 16.32 3.18
C VAL A 225 8.55 16.28 4.71
N ASN A 226 9.42 16.96 5.44
CA ASN A 226 9.33 17.07 6.88
C ASN A 226 8.30 18.10 7.35
N GLU A 227 8.10 18.26 8.65
CA GLU A 227 7.16 19.22 9.23
C GLU A 227 7.47 20.68 8.88
N GLN A 228 8.72 21.00 8.57
CA GLN A 228 9.19 22.32 8.17
C GLN A 228 9.01 22.61 6.69
N GLY A 229 8.52 21.63 5.92
CA GLY A 229 8.34 21.73 4.46
C GLY A 229 9.64 21.50 3.68
N GLU A 230 10.68 20.97 4.31
CA GLU A 230 11.96 20.67 3.65
C GLU A 230 11.94 19.26 3.06
N SER A 231 12.41 19.13 1.82
CA SER A 231 12.51 17.85 1.12
C SER A 231 13.83 17.16 1.42
N SER A 232 13.77 15.87 1.69
CA SER A 232 14.93 15.00 1.85
C SER A 232 14.64 13.60 1.30
N HIS A 233 15.68 12.84 1.01
CA HIS A 233 15.56 11.48 0.48
C HIS A 233 16.66 10.57 0.99
N MET A 234 16.43 9.28 0.97
CA MET A 234 17.46 8.26 1.15
C MET A 234 18.28 8.14 -0.14
N ASP A 235 19.57 8.49 -0.06
CA ASP A 235 20.47 8.28 -1.18
C ASP A 235 20.94 6.81 -1.22
N LEU A 236 20.50 6.10 -2.24
CA LEU A 236 20.74 4.66 -2.39
C LEU A 236 22.22 4.31 -2.59
N ALA A 237 23.02 5.26 -3.10
CA ALA A 237 24.44 5.03 -3.34
C ALA A 237 25.27 5.11 -2.06
N SER A 238 24.98 6.06 -1.18
CA SER A 238 25.70 6.27 0.07
C SER A 238 25.04 5.66 1.30
N GLY A 239 23.75 5.30 1.21
CA GLY A 239 22.94 4.83 2.35
C GLY A 239 22.69 5.92 3.40
N THR A 240 22.74 7.20 3.01
CA THR A 240 22.54 8.34 3.90
C THR A 240 21.40 9.22 3.44
N ILE A 241 20.79 9.95 4.38
CA ILE A 241 19.75 10.92 4.06
C ILE A 241 20.41 12.19 3.50
N LYS A 242 19.91 12.64 2.33
CA LYS A 242 20.35 13.88 1.67
C LYS A 242 19.20 14.85 1.50
N PRO A 243 19.45 16.16 1.55
CA PRO A 243 18.43 17.15 1.25
C PRO A 243 18.11 17.21 -0.24
N GLY A 244 16.86 17.60 -0.56
CA GLY A 244 16.40 17.87 -1.91
C GLY A 244 15.52 16.76 -2.50
N LEU A 245 15.10 17.00 -3.73
CA LEU A 245 14.19 16.13 -4.49
C LEU A 245 14.94 14.94 -5.07
N LEU A 246 14.29 13.78 -5.08
CA LEU A 246 14.73 12.60 -5.81
C LEU A 246 13.51 11.93 -6.43
N PHE A 247 13.64 11.52 -7.68
CA PHE A 247 12.65 10.72 -8.40
C PHE A 247 13.29 9.44 -8.89
N THR A 248 12.57 8.33 -8.78
CA THR A 248 13.05 7.06 -9.31
C THR A 248 12.79 6.97 -10.81
N ASN A 249 13.67 6.34 -11.54
CA ASN A 249 13.46 6.01 -12.95
C ASN A 249 13.41 4.49 -13.17
N ASN A 250 13.15 3.73 -12.12
CA ASN A 250 12.98 2.29 -12.21
C ASN A 250 11.75 1.97 -13.05
N GLY A 251 11.82 0.95 -13.90
CA GLY A 251 10.73 0.61 -14.81
C GLY A 251 10.75 1.38 -16.14
N PHE A 252 11.76 2.19 -16.40
CA PHE A 252 11.86 2.97 -17.63
C PHE A 252 11.99 2.12 -18.90
N TRP A 253 12.34 0.86 -18.77
CA TRP A 253 12.49 -0.09 -19.88
C TRP A 253 11.17 -0.65 -20.41
N ASP A 254 10.12 -0.61 -19.62
CA ASP A 254 8.82 -1.18 -19.91
C ASP A 254 7.84 -0.12 -20.41
#